data_909f3a9fb3de404f2c6f5d8ec3ab8335
#
_entry.id   909f3a9fb3de404f2c6f5d8ec3ab8335
#
_cell.length_a   1.000
_cell.length_b   1.000
_cell.length_c   1.000
_cell.angle_alpha   90.00
_cell.angle_beta   90.00
_cell.angle_gamma   90.00
#
_symmetry.space_group_name_H-M   'P 1'
#
loop_
_entity.id
_entity.type
_entity.pdbx_description
1 polymer ?
#
loop_
_entity_poly.entity_id
_entity_poly.type
_entity_poly.pdbx_seq_one_letter_code
_entity_poly.pdbx_strand_id
1 'polypeptide(L)'
;MSALKQPDQGGEKSRVVGMQERRLGRTVLRTYRTKVDIDDIVPNEKQPRLGPKEDEELQRQIEANEGLFEPLLVEPHPDLSGKFRIIDGDRRWTNSQVLVAQGRELYRQIPVEVTDRTLSDEERLRVWIYIHRQRKEWDAKEKEMVAYRLVDLVGRASAANILGITVRELDKLVEIFELSERFTGLRGPAGAAITWARELMGVSKKLLTPSVTEAVVAKVNQRRITNSKELRKLRTVLRDSVAAAHFLSDDGDIESAMLRIAAPHQSDQKGLLAELSALCESLERCSWTELEDLRGNAVAREKIRQATDLLARLGHTLGREVLAEKSSRE
;
A
#
# COMPACT_ATOMS: atom_id res chain seq x y z
N MET A 1 34.06 -42.65 -66.36
CA MET A 1 33.61 -41.35 -65.90
C MET A 1 32.55 -41.57 -64.84
N SER A 2 32.98 -41.49 -63.62
CA SER A 2 32.14 -41.80 -62.44
C SER A 2 31.54 -40.55 -61.87
N ALA A 3 30.23 -40.47 -61.81
CA ALA A 3 29.48 -39.35 -61.21
C ALA A 3 29.43 -39.54 -59.69
N LEU A 4 30.05 -38.62 -58.98
CA LEU A 4 29.97 -38.50 -57.53
C LEU A 4 28.56 -38.08 -57.10
N LYS A 5 27.85 -38.94 -56.41
CA LYS A 5 26.62 -38.60 -55.66
C LYS A 5 27.00 -37.76 -54.44
N GLN A 6 26.46 -36.55 -54.35
CA GLN A 6 26.45 -35.77 -53.13
C GLN A 6 25.53 -36.40 -52.08
N PRO A 7 25.91 -36.43 -50.80
CA PRO A 7 25.02 -36.91 -49.76
C PRO A 7 23.93 -35.88 -49.47
N ASP A 8 22.73 -36.38 -49.54
CA ASP A 8 21.49 -35.67 -49.14
C ASP A 8 21.54 -35.34 -47.63
N GLN A 9 21.66 -34.03 -47.31
CA GLN A 9 21.52 -33.54 -45.93
C GLN A 9 20.02 -33.42 -45.61
N GLY A 10 19.36 -34.55 -45.49
CA GLY A 10 18.04 -34.64 -44.90
C GLY A 10 18.13 -34.42 -43.40
N GLY A 11 18.02 -33.14 -42.96
CA GLY A 11 17.81 -32.81 -41.56
C GLY A 11 16.57 -33.52 -41.06
N GLU A 12 16.75 -34.56 -40.29
CA GLU A 12 15.70 -35.17 -39.48
C GLU A 12 15.10 -34.12 -38.61
N LYS A 13 13.92 -33.60 -39.01
CA LYS A 13 13.02 -32.90 -38.09
C LYS A 13 12.62 -33.93 -37.03
N SER A 14 13.35 -33.95 -35.92
CA SER A 14 13.01 -34.71 -34.74
C SER A 14 11.53 -34.43 -34.43
N ARG A 15 10.68 -35.44 -34.68
CA ARG A 15 9.26 -35.39 -34.26
C ARG A 15 9.29 -35.38 -32.74
N VAL A 16 9.06 -34.21 -32.17
CA VAL A 16 8.86 -34.03 -30.72
C VAL A 16 7.60 -34.82 -30.35
N VAL A 17 7.81 -36.00 -29.83
CA VAL A 17 6.73 -36.90 -29.36
C VAL A 17 6.15 -36.26 -28.09
N GLY A 18 4.84 -35.96 -28.08
CA GLY A 18 4.14 -35.49 -26.89
C GLY A 18 3.90 -33.99 -26.80
N MET A 19 3.81 -33.32 -27.94
CA MET A 19 3.38 -31.88 -27.92
C MET A 19 1.95 -31.74 -27.38
N GLN A 20 1.80 -30.92 -26.35
CA GLN A 20 0.53 -30.58 -25.76
C GLN A 20 0.09 -29.18 -26.19
N GLU A 21 -1.19 -29.00 -26.48
CA GLU A 21 -1.75 -27.69 -26.82
C GLU A 21 -2.71 -27.27 -25.72
N ARG A 22 -2.52 -26.04 -25.19
CA ARG A 22 -3.41 -25.42 -24.21
C ARG A 22 -3.89 -24.05 -24.73
N ARG A 23 -5.17 -23.80 -24.63
CA ARG A 23 -5.74 -22.47 -24.91
C ARG A 23 -5.83 -21.65 -23.65
N LEU A 24 -5.13 -20.49 -23.65
CA LEU A 24 -5.11 -19.53 -22.55
C LEU A 24 -5.75 -18.23 -23.07
N GLY A 25 -7.07 -18.16 -23.03
CA GLY A 25 -7.82 -17.07 -23.66
C GLY A 25 -7.58 -16.99 -25.17
N ARG A 26 -6.90 -15.93 -25.63
CA ARG A 26 -6.53 -15.74 -27.06
C ARG A 26 -5.18 -16.36 -27.43
N THR A 27 -4.39 -16.78 -26.46
CA THR A 27 -3.06 -17.37 -26.67
C THR A 27 -3.18 -18.90 -26.75
N VAL A 28 -2.65 -19.49 -27.80
CA VAL A 28 -2.47 -20.93 -27.94
C VAL A 28 -1.04 -21.23 -27.53
N LEU A 29 -0.87 -22.01 -26.44
CA LEU A 29 0.40 -22.44 -25.94
C LEU A 29 0.63 -23.91 -26.36
N ARG A 30 1.67 -24.14 -27.14
CA ARG A 30 2.14 -25.47 -27.47
C ARG A 30 3.40 -25.76 -26.72
N THR A 31 3.45 -26.90 -26.02
CA THR A 31 4.56 -27.25 -25.16
C THR A 31 4.93 -28.71 -25.33
N TYR A 32 6.20 -29.03 -25.03
CA TYR A 32 6.69 -30.38 -24.91
C TYR A 32 7.51 -30.54 -23.63
N ARG A 33 7.55 -31.74 -23.07
CA ARG A 33 8.29 -32.01 -21.84
C ARG A 33 9.65 -32.65 -22.16
N THR A 34 10.67 -32.18 -21.44
CA THR A 34 12.04 -32.69 -21.52
C THR A 34 12.77 -32.44 -20.19
N LYS A 35 14.01 -32.90 -20.10
CA LYS A 35 14.95 -32.50 -19.04
C LYS A 35 16.01 -31.59 -19.63
N VAL A 36 16.39 -30.55 -18.89
CA VAL A 36 17.37 -29.56 -19.30
C VAL A 36 18.37 -29.36 -18.17
N ASP A 37 19.62 -29.14 -18.51
CA ASP A 37 20.63 -28.78 -17.51
C ASP A 37 20.26 -27.44 -16.84
N ILE A 38 20.41 -27.37 -15.52
CA ILE A 38 20.04 -26.19 -14.71
C ILE A 38 20.79 -24.94 -15.17
N ASP A 39 22.02 -25.09 -15.67
CA ASP A 39 22.86 -24.00 -16.17
C ASP A 39 22.41 -23.48 -17.54
N ASP A 40 21.55 -24.22 -18.26
CA ASP A 40 20.93 -23.80 -19.52
C ASP A 40 19.64 -23.01 -19.31
N ILE A 41 19.21 -22.84 -18.05
CA ILE A 41 18.01 -22.12 -17.69
C ILE A 41 18.38 -20.73 -17.14
N VAL A 42 17.77 -19.70 -17.72
CA VAL A 42 18.00 -18.30 -17.38
C VAL A 42 16.75 -17.72 -16.74
N PRO A 43 16.87 -16.97 -15.62
CA PRO A 43 15.73 -16.32 -15.00
C PRO A 43 15.15 -15.23 -15.90
N ASN A 44 13.86 -14.95 -15.74
CA ASN A 44 13.21 -13.85 -16.39
C ASN A 44 13.32 -12.58 -15.53
N GLU A 45 14.09 -11.59 -15.97
CA GLU A 45 14.28 -10.30 -15.27
C GLU A 45 12.97 -9.49 -15.14
N LYS A 46 12.04 -9.68 -16.09
CA LYS A 46 10.73 -9.00 -16.13
C LYS A 46 9.63 -9.75 -15.36
N GLN A 47 9.98 -10.51 -14.33
CA GLN A 47 8.96 -11.21 -13.53
C GLN A 47 8.16 -10.26 -12.64
N PRO A 48 6.82 -10.39 -12.61
CA PRO A 48 5.98 -9.53 -11.77
C PRO A 48 6.13 -9.81 -10.27
N ARG A 49 6.57 -11.03 -9.88
CA ARG A 49 6.68 -11.43 -8.47
C ARG A 49 8.03 -11.03 -7.88
N LEU A 50 7.97 -10.29 -6.76
CA LEU A 50 9.13 -9.99 -5.93
C LEU A 50 9.02 -10.79 -4.62
N GLY A 51 10.13 -11.33 -4.14
CA GLY A 51 10.19 -12.00 -2.85
C GLY A 51 11.40 -12.92 -2.76
N PRO A 52 11.72 -13.43 -1.56
CA PRO A 52 12.80 -14.38 -1.38
C PRO A 52 12.53 -15.61 -2.25
N LYS A 53 13.51 -15.96 -3.07
CA LYS A 53 13.42 -17.13 -3.94
C LYS A 53 13.88 -18.40 -3.22
N GLU A 54 14.81 -18.26 -2.28
CA GLU A 54 15.31 -19.34 -1.45
C GLU A 54 14.31 -19.72 -0.36
N ASP A 55 14.11 -21.00 -0.17
CA ASP A 55 13.11 -21.58 0.72
C ASP A 55 13.55 -22.98 1.17
N GLU A 56 13.97 -23.08 2.43
CA GLU A 56 14.45 -24.35 3.00
C GLU A 56 13.37 -25.44 3.04
N GLU A 57 12.11 -25.07 3.17
CA GLU A 57 11.02 -26.03 3.15
C GLU A 57 10.85 -26.61 1.75
N LEU A 58 10.93 -25.76 0.71
CA LEU A 58 10.88 -26.21 -0.67
C LEU A 58 12.10 -27.07 -1.03
N GLN A 59 13.30 -26.75 -0.52
CA GLN A 59 14.50 -27.58 -0.70
C GLN A 59 14.27 -28.97 -0.11
N ARG A 60 13.78 -29.07 1.13
CA ARG A 60 13.43 -30.34 1.77
C ARG A 60 12.38 -31.14 0.98
N GLN A 61 11.39 -30.47 0.41
CA GLN A 61 10.39 -31.11 -0.44
C GLN A 61 10.99 -31.65 -1.74
N ILE A 62 11.89 -30.90 -2.38
CA ILE A 62 12.62 -31.35 -3.59
C ILE A 62 13.45 -32.57 -3.27
N GLU A 63 14.12 -32.59 -2.11
CA GLU A 63 14.91 -33.73 -1.65
C GLU A 63 14.04 -34.95 -1.34
N ALA A 64 12.95 -34.77 -0.62
CA ALA A 64 12.03 -35.85 -0.26
C ALA A 64 11.37 -36.51 -1.48
N ASN A 65 11.17 -35.72 -2.56
CA ASN A 65 10.58 -36.20 -3.81
C ASN A 65 11.65 -36.65 -4.85
N GLU A 66 12.95 -36.65 -4.48
CA GLU A 66 14.07 -36.96 -5.38
C GLU A 66 14.05 -36.09 -6.67
N GLY A 67 13.48 -34.87 -6.59
CA GLY A 67 13.39 -33.95 -7.72
C GLY A 67 12.13 -33.07 -7.71
N LEU A 68 11.91 -32.39 -8.82
CA LEU A 68 10.74 -31.54 -9.01
C LEU A 68 9.55 -32.37 -9.49
N PHE A 69 8.46 -32.40 -8.71
CA PHE A 69 7.20 -33.03 -9.10
C PHE A 69 6.54 -32.30 -10.28
N GLU A 70 6.52 -30.96 -10.22
CA GLU A 70 6.02 -30.13 -11.31
C GLU A 70 7.19 -29.59 -12.15
N PRO A 71 7.18 -29.76 -13.50
CA PRO A 71 8.18 -29.19 -14.37
C PRO A 71 8.15 -27.66 -14.33
N LEU A 72 9.28 -27.00 -14.61
CA LEU A 72 9.30 -25.57 -14.89
C LEU A 72 8.63 -25.32 -16.25
N LEU A 73 7.94 -24.21 -16.40
CA LEU A 73 7.53 -23.73 -17.72
C LEU A 73 8.57 -22.75 -18.23
N VAL A 74 9.16 -23.09 -19.40
CA VAL A 74 10.24 -22.32 -20.02
C VAL A 74 9.95 -22.09 -21.51
N GLU A 75 10.61 -21.08 -22.08
CA GLU A 75 10.62 -20.82 -23.51
C GLU A 75 12.04 -20.78 -24.06
N PRO A 76 12.29 -21.03 -25.36
CA PRO A 76 13.58 -20.75 -25.96
C PRO A 76 14.01 -19.31 -25.69
N HIS A 77 15.26 -19.11 -25.26
CA HIS A 77 15.77 -17.77 -25.00
C HIS A 77 15.88 -16.98 -26.31
N PRO A 78 15.40 -15.71 -26.41
CA PRO A 78 15.40 -14.96 -27.65
C PRO A 78 16.82 -14.69 -28.18
N ASP A 79 17.79 -14.46 -27.28
CA ASP A 79 19.11 -13.94 -27.62
C ASP A 79 20.24 -14.97 -27.37
N LEU A 80 19.98 -16.04 -26.59
CA LEU A 80 20.97 -17.02 -26.20
C LEU A 80 20.60 -18.40 -26.79
N SER A 81 21.28 -18.81 -27.86
CA SER A 81 21.04 -20.11 -28.50
C SER A 81 21.30 -21.27 -27.53
N GLY A 82 20.40 -22.21 -27.47
CA GLY A 82 20.49 -23.39 -26.60
C GLY A 82 20.11 -23.12 -25.14
N LYS A 83 19.78 -21.89 -24.77
CA LYS A 83 19.31 -21.55 -23.43
C LYS A 83 17.79 -21.41 -23.39
N PHE A 84 17.23 -21.49 -22.20
CA PHE A 84 15.79 -21.39 -21.95
C PHE A 84 15.53 -20.30 -20.91
N ARG A 85 14.50 -19.49 -21.15
CA ARG A 85 14.08 -18.47 -20.22
C ARG A 85 12.85 -18.93 -19.44
N ILE A 86 12.85 -18.70 -18.13
CA ILE A 86 11.76 -19.13 -17.24
C ILE A 86 10.50 -18.29 -17.50
N ILE A 87 9.36 -18.94 -17.65
CA ILE A 87 8.02 -18.35 -17.62
C ILE A 87 7.40 -18.55 -16.23
N ASP A 88 7.47 -19.78 -15.69
CA ASP A 88 7.01 -20.11 -14.33
C ASP A 88 7.94 -21.14 -13.69
N GLY A 89 8.15 -20.97 -12.37
CA GLY A 89 8.93 -21.91 -11.56
C GLY A 89 10.25 -21.36 -11.03
N ASP A 90 10.48 -20.03 -10.99
CA ASP A 90 11.71 -19.41 -10.48
C ASP A 90 12.13 -19.95 -9.12
N ARG A 91 11.20 -20.06 -8.16
CA ARG A 91 11.54 -20.57 -6.82
C ARG A 91 12.04 -22.02 -6.89
N ARG A 92 11.42 -22.85 -7.73
CA ARG A 92 11.84 -24.26 -7.93
C ARG A 92 13.24 -24.31 -8.53
N TRP A 93 13.50 -23.50 -9.56
CA TRP A 93 14.83 -23.39 -10.16
C TRP A 93 15.88 -22.88 -9.17
N THR A 94 15.65 -21.78 -8.46
CA THR A 94 16.58 -21.23 -7.47
C THR A 94 16.92 -22.25 -6.38
N ASN A 95 15.92 -22.96 -5.84
CA ASN A 95 16.16 -23.93 -4.78
C ASN A 95 16.88 -25.21 -5.30
N SER A 96 16.64 -25.61 -6.55
CA SER A 96 17.44 -26.66 -7.19
C SER A 96 18.89 -26.21 -7.41
N GLN A 97 19.15 -24.95 -7.77
CA GLN A 97 20.52 -24.41 -7.87
C GLN A 97 21.25 -24.46 -6.53
N VAL A 98 20.57 -24.09 -5.43
CA VAL A 98 21.15 -24.18 -4.08
C VAL A 98 21.55 -25.63 -3.77
N LEU A 99 20.70 -26.60 -4.07
CA LEU A 99 20.98 -28.01 -3.84
C LEU A 99 22.17 -28.51 -4.70
N VAL A 100 22.26 -28.11 -5.97
CA VAL A 100 23.40 -28.45 -6.84
C VAL A 100 24.67 -27.78 -6.30
N ALA A 101 24.64 -26.53 -5.86
CA ALA A 101 25.79 -25.86 -5.25
C ALA A 101 26.26 -26.54 -3.94
N GLN A 102 25.38 -27.26 -3.25
CA GLN A 102 25.69 -28.09 -2.09
C GLN A 102 26.25 -29.47 -2.47
N GLY A 103 26.56 -29.70 -3.76
CA GLY A 103 27.12 -30.94 -4.27
C GLY A 103 26.11 -32.03 -4.63
N ARG A 104 24.84 -31.72 -4.68
CA ARG A 104 23.76 -32.67 -4.99
C ARG A 104 23.47 -32.71 -6.49
N GLU A 105 24.34 -33.32 -7.27
CA GLU A 105 24.28 -33.36 -8.74
C GLU A 105 23.01 -34.03 -9.29
N LEU A 106 22.26 -34.78 -8.50
CA LEU A 106 20.98 -35.39 -8.89
C LEU A 106 20.00 -34.36 -9.41
N TYR A 107 20.03 -33.10 -8.87
CA TYR A 107 19.11 -32.02 -9.19
C TYR A 107 19.59 -31.13 -10.34
N ARG A 108 20.71 -31.46 -11.01
CA ARG A 108 21.23 -30.73 -12.17
C ARG A 108 20.30 -30.81 -13.38
N GLN A 109 19.71 -31.99 -13.61
CA GLN A 109 18.79 -32.21 -14.74
C GLN A 109 17.35 -31.92 -14.31
N ILE A 110 16.85 -30.77 -14.69
CA ILE A 110 15.53 -30.28 -14.28
C ILE A 110 14.46 -30.66 -15.31
N PRO A 111 13.31 -31.20 -14.88
CA PRO A 111 12.16 -31.39 -15.75
C PRO A 111 11.56 -30.04 -16.14
N VAL A 112 11.41 -29.84 -17.46
CA VAL A 112 10.86 -28.61 -18.02
C VAL A 112 9.73 -28.91 -19.01
N GLU A 113 8.79 -28.00 -19.11
CA GLU A 113 7.79 -27.90 -20.17
C GLU A 113 8.20 -26.71 -21.04
N VAL A 114 8.65 -26.97 -22.27
CA VAL A 114 9.22 -25.99 -23.18
C VAL A 114 8.16 -25.54 -24.17
N THR A 115 7.99 -24.22 -24.38
CA THR A 115 7.13 -23.70 -25.44
C THR A 115 7.74 -23.91 -26.82
N ASP A 116 6.91 -24.08 -27.83
CA ASP A 116 7.33 -24.27 -29.24
C ASP A 116 8.01 -23.03 -29.86
N ARG A 117 7.90 -21.88 -29.21
CA ARG A 117 8.48 -20.60 -29.63
C ARG A 117 8.73 -19.68 -28.44
N THR A 118 9.52 -18.64 -28.65
CA THR A 118 9.62 -17.51 -27.74
C THR A 118 8.32 -16.71 -27.77
N LEU A 119 7.78 -16.38 -26.60
CA LEU A 119 6.56 -15.60 -26.44
C LEU A 119 6.85 -14.10 -26.41
N SER A 120 5.91 -13.28 -26.88
CA SER A 120 5.96 -11.84 -26.60
C SER A 120 5.83 -11.57 -25.10
N ASP A 121 6.26 -10.40 -24.63
CA ASP A 121 6.15 -10.01 -23.23
C ASP A 121 4.69 -10.10 -22.72
N GLU A 122 3.73 -9.66 -23.57
CA GLU A 122 2.30 -9.74 -23.24
C GLU A 122 1.81 -11.19 -23.15
N GLU A 123 2.18 -12.06 -24.07
CA GLU A 123 1.80 -13.48 -24.04
C GLU A 123 2.37 -14.19 -22.82
N ARG A 124 3.64 -13.93 -22.51
CA ARG A 124 4.33 -14.51 -21.35
C ARG A 124 3.64 -14.10 -20.05
N LEU A 125 3.30 -12.83 -19.90
CA LEU A 125 2.59 -12.33 -18.74
C LEU A 125 1.18 -12.91 -18.63
N ARG A 126 0.44 -13.06 -19.73
CA ARG A 126 -0.86 -13.75 -19.74
C ARG A 126 -0.76 -15.19 -19.28
N VAL A 127 0.23 -15.93 -19.77
CA VAL A 127 0.50 -17.32 -19.38
C VAL A 127 0.80 -17.38 -17.88
N TRP A 128 1.71 -16.54 -17.41
CA TRP A 128 2.09 -16.47 -16.01
C TRP A 128 0.88 -16.16 -15.09
N ILE A 129 0.10 -15.14 -15.44
CA ILE A 129 -1.11 -14.75 -14.69
C ILE A 129 -2.13 -15.88 -14.66
N TYR A 130 -2.36 -16.52 -15.79
CA TYR A 130 -3.30 -17.64 -15.89
C TYR A 130 -2.92 -18.79 -14.94
N ILE A 131 -1.65 -19.17 -14.93
CA ILE A 131 -1.13 -20.23 -14.05
C ILE A 131 -1.31 -19.86 -12.58
N HIS A 132 -0.95 -18.64 -12.20
CA HIS A 132 -1.02 -18.22 -10.80
C HIS A 132 -2.47 -18.01 -10.31
N ARG A 133 -3.39 -17.55 -11.17
CA ARG A 133 -4.82 -17.46 -10.82
C ARG A 133 -5.47 -18.82 -10.61
N GLN A 134 -5.00 -19.86 -11.28
CA GLN A 134 -5.55 -21.22 -11.08
C GLN A 134 -5.02 -21.89 -9.81
N ARG A 135 -3.79 -21.56 -9.38
CA ARG A 135 -3.15 -22.21 -8.23
C ARG A 135 -3.51 -21.59 -6.89
N LYS A 136 -3.68 -20.29 -6.85
CA LYS A 136 -4.00 -19.54 -5.63
C LYS A 136 -4.57 -18.17 -6.00
N GLU A 137 -5.60 -17.72 -5.27
CA GLU A 137 -5.94 -16.29 -5.29
C GLU A 137 -4.73 -15.49 -4.82
N TRP A 138 -4.35 -14.48 -5.59
CA TRP A 138 -3.29 -13.57 -5.17
C TRP A 138 -3.65 -12.96 -3.84
N ASP A 139 -2.69 -12.93 -2.94
CA ASP A 139 -2.87 -12.07 -1.81
C ASP A 139 -3.04 -10.64 -2.34
N ALA A 140 -3.78 -9.88 -1.55
CA ALA A 140 -4.11 -8.54 -1.97
C ALA A 140 -2.87 -7.65 -2.19
N LYS A 141 -1.70 -7.96 -1.60
CA LYS A 141 -0.43 -7.23 -1.77
C LYS A 141 0.27 -7.56 -3.08
N GLU A 142 0.20 -8.83 -3.49
CA GLU A 142 0.72 -9.29 -4.77
C GLU A 142 -0.06 -8.63 -5.93
N LYS A 143 -1.35 -8.37 -5.73
CA LYS A 143 -2.23 -7.81 -6.76
C LYS A 143 -1.86 -6.38 -7.16
N GLU A 144 -1.57 -5.50 -6.20
CA GLU A 144 -1.15 -4.13 -6.50
C GLU A 144 0.20 -4.09 -7.21
N MET A 145 1.16 -4.87 -6.72
CA MET A 145 2.49 -4.95 -7.34
C MET A 145 2.43 -5.46 -8.77
N VAL A 146 1.65 -6.53 -9.01
CA VAL A 146 1.46 -7.09 -10.36
C VAL A 146 0.77 -6.09 -11.26
N ALA A 147 -0.26 -5.37 -10.77
CA ALA A 147 -0.97 -4.35 -11.53
C ALA A 147 -0.03 -3.23 -11.98
N TYR A 148 0.78 -2.70 -11.07
CA TYR A 148 1.77 -1.65 -11.38
C TYR A 148 2.75 -2.10 -12.47
N ARG A 149 3.36 -3.28 -12.31
CA ARG A 149 4.33 -3.80 -13.28
C ARG A 149 3.72 -4.13 -14.64
N LEU A 150 2.49 -4.61 -14.67
CA LEU A 150 1.79 -4.83 -15.92
C LEU A 150 1.55 -3.54 -16.68
N VAL A 151 1.22 -2.45 -15.99
CA VAL A 151 1.06 -1.14 -16.63
C VAL A 151 2.36 -0.67 -17.27
N ASP A 152 3.48 -0.86 -16.59
CA ASP A 152 4.81 -0.52 -17.11
C ASP A 152 5.18 -1.37 -18.35
N LEU A 153 4.86 -2.66 -18.34
CA LEU A 153 5.25 -3.59 -19.39
C LEU A 153 4.35 -3.53 -20.65
N VAL A 154 3.05 -3.39 -20.47
CA VAL A 154 2.07 -3.56 -21.58
C VAL A 154 1.06 -2.40 -21.71
N GLY A 155 1.16 -1.39 -20.85
CA GLY A 155 0.25 -0.26 -20.79
C GLY A 155 -1.09 -0.56 -20.11
N ARG A 156 -1.83 0.52 -19.75
CA ARG A 156 -3.05 0.43 -18.91
C ARG A 156 -4.16 -0.43 -19.51
N ALA A 157 -4.48 -0.25 -20.77
CA ALA A 157 -5.59 -0.95 -21.42
C ALA A 157 -5.33 -2.47 -21.48
N SER A 158 -4.13 -2.88 -21.90
CA SER A 158 -3.72 -4.28 -21.96
C SER A 158 -3.64 -4.90 -20.56
N ALA A 159 -3.07 -4.18 -19.58
CA ALA A 159 -2.97 -4.63 -18.21
C ALA A 159 -4.35 -4.90 -17.60
N ALA A 160 -5.32 -3.98 -17.76
CA ALA A 160 -6.69 -4.16 -17.28
C ALA A 160 -7.35 -5.39 -17.91
N ASN A 161 -7.19 -5.57 -19.24
CA ASN A 161 -7.73 -6.72 -19.97
C ASN A 161 -7.10 -8.05 -19.49
N ILE A 162 -5.78 -8.08 -19.31
CA ILE A 162 -5.04 -9.26 -18.82
C ILE A 162 -5.50 -9.64 -17.40
N LEU A 163 -5.68 -8.63 -16.52
CA LEU A 163 -6.17 -8.83 -15.16
C LEU A 163 -7.67 -9.13 -15.09
N GLY A 164 -8.43 -8.89 -16.16
CA GLY A 164 -9.88 -9.05 -16.18
C GLY A 164 -10.60 -8.09 -15.24
N ILE A 165 -10.09 -6.86 -15.11
CA ILE A 165 -10.64 -5.78 -14.29
C ILE A 165 -10.85 -4.53 -15.13
N THR A 166 -11.59 -3.56 -14.60
CA THR A 166 -11.76 -2.26 -15.27
C THR A 166 -10.49 -1.42 -15.14
N VAL A 167 -10.27 -0.49 -16.08
CA VAL A 167 -9.15 0.47 -16.01
C VAL A 167 -9.19 1.27 -14.70
N ARG A 168 -10.38 1.63 -14.21
CA ARG A 168 -10.55 2.35 -12.95
C ARG A 168 -10.08 1.53 -11.74
N GLU A 169 -10.35 0.24 -11.73
CA GLU A 169 -9.85 -0.68 -10.67
C GLU A 169 -8.34 -0.84 -10.77
N LEU A 170 -7.81 -0.94 -12.00
CA LEU A 170 -6.37 -0.98 -12.25
C LEU A 170 -5.68 0.27 -11.71
N ASP A 171 -6.18 1.47 -12.07
CA ASP A 171 -5.62 2.74 -11.60
C ASP A 171 -5.59 2.84 -10.08
N LYS A 172 -6.62 2.33 -9.40
CA LYS A 172 -6.64 2.26 -7.94
C LYS A 172 -5.55 1.35 -7.38
N LEU A 173 -5.31 0.20 -8.00
CA LEU A 173 -4.24 -0.73 -7.56
C LEU A 173 -2.86 -0.11 -7.77
N VAL A 174 -2.66 0.56 -8.90
CA VAL A 174 -1.42 1.27 -9.23
C VAL A 174 -1.19 2.42 -8.25
N GLU A 175 -2.21 3.25 -7.98
CA GLU A 175 -2.13 4.36 -7.03
C GLU A 175 -1.74 3.88 -5.60
N ILE A 176 -2.28 2.74 -5.16
CA ILE A 176 -1.90 2.13 -3.88
C ILE A 176 -0.43 1.68 -3.90
N PHE A 177 0.03 1.07 -4.98
CA PHE A 177 1.41 0.62 -5.08
C PHE A 177 2.38 1.80 -5.10
N GLU A 178 2.15 2.81 -5.95
CA GLU A 178 2.95 4.03 -6.03
C GLU A 178 3.03 4.76 -4.68
N LEU A 179 1.91 4.85 -3.97
CA LEU A 179 1.88 5.42 -2.63
C LEU A 179 2.70 4.57 -1.64
N SER A 180 2.67 3.25 -1.78
CA SER A 180 3.43 2.36 -0.90
C SER A 180 4.94 2.55 -1.00
N GLU A 181 5.45 2.83 -2.21
CA GLU A 181 6.89 3.09 -2.45
C GLU A 181 7.39 4.37 -1.75
N ARG A 182 6.49 5.27 -1.36
CA ARG A 182 6.84 6.49 -0.62
C ARG A 182 7.08 6.25 0.88
N PHE A 183 6.65 5.10 1.41
CA PHE A 183 6.87 4.73 2.81
C PHE A 183 8.22 4.03 3.00
N THR A 184 9.31 4.79 3.00
CA THR A 184 10.69 4.27 3.06
C THR A 184 11.19 4.01 4.48
N GLY A 185 10.58 4.64 5.50
CA GLY A 185 10.99 4.54 6.92
C GLY A 185 10.41 3.35 7.68
N LEU A 186 9.58 2.52 7.04
CA LEU A 186 8.92 1.40 7.69
C LEU A 186 9.88 0.24 7.94
N ARG A 187 9.90 -0.27 9.18
CA ARG A 187 10.51 -1.56 9.52
C ARG A 187 9.40 -2.60 9.52
N GLY A 188 9.53 -3.64 8.71
CA GLY A 188 8.54 -4.72 8.66
C GLY A 188 8.76 -5.66 7.49
N PRO A 189 7.94 -6.72 7.38
CA PRO A 189 8.01 -7.66 6.28
C PRO A 189 7.74 -6.96 4.95
N ALA A 190 8.29 -7.52 3.88
CA ALA A 190 8.01 -7.06 2.52
C ALA A 190 6.50 -6.91 2.30
N GLY A 191 6.07 -5.75 1.83
CA GLY A 191 4.65 -5.42 1.63
C GLY A 191 3.93 -4.77 2.82
N ALA A 192 4.60 -4.50 3.95
CA ALA A 192 4.01 -3.71 5.03
C ALA A 192 3.55 -2.32 4.52
N ALA A 193 4.35 -1.67 3.67
CA ALA A 193 4.06 -0.38 3.07
C ALA A 193 2.71 -0.36 2.30
N ILE A 194 2.35 -1.45 1.62
CA ILE A 194 1.05 -1.57 0.92
C ILE A 194 -0.14 -1.49 1.91
N THR A 195 0.01 -2.05 3.10
CA THR A 195 -1.03 -1.94 4.14
C THR A 195 -1.23 -0.48 4.56
N TRP A 196 -0.14 0.28 4.72
CA TRP A 196 -0.20 1.70 5.03
C TRP A 196 -0.86 2.50 3.90
N ALA A 197 -0.47 2.24 2.66
CA ALA A 197 -1.05 2.89 1.50
C ALA A 197 -2.56 2.63 1.39
N ARG A 198 -3.03 1.40 1.64
CA ARG A 198 -4.45 1.06 1.62
C ARG A 198 -5.25 1.74 2.71
N GLU A 199 -4.74 1.78 3.95
CA GLU A 199 -5.40 2.47 5.05
C GLU A 199 -5.51 3.98 4.75
N LEU A 200 -4.47 4.59 4.18
CA LEU A 200 -4.49 5.99 3.77
C LEU A 200 -5.49 6.22 2.62
N MET A 201 -5.48 5.38 1.60
CA MET A 201 -6.45 5.45 0.48
C MET A 201 -7.90 5.16 0.91
N GLY A 202 -8.11 4.58 2.09
CA GLY A 202 -9.41 4.43 2.73
C GLY A 202 -10.00 5.75 3.24
N VAL A 203 -9.19 6.80 3.39
CA VAL A 203 -9.65 8.14 3.71
C VAL A 203 -10.33 8.74 2.49
N SER A 204 -11.39 9.53 2.72
CA SER A 204 -12.13 10.17 1.62
C SER A 204 -11.20 10.99 0.71
N LYS A 205 -11.27 10.80 -0.60
CA LYS A 205 -10.49 11.57 -1.59
C LYS A 205 -10.66 13.10 -1.45
N LYS A 206 -11.80 13.56 -0.96
CA LYS A 206 -12.05 15.00 -0.71
C LYS A 206 -11.20 15.56 0.43
N LEU A 207 -10.82 14.71 1.39
CA LEU A 207 -10.00 15.07 2.54
C LEU A 207 -8.52 14.80 2.31
N LEU A 208 -8.21 13.87 1.42
CA LEU A 208 -6.84 13.44 1.12
C LEU A 208 -6.24 14.35 0.04
N THR A 209 -5.90 15.58 0.44
CA THR A 209 -5.17 16.50 -0.44
C THR A 209 -3.71 16.07 -0.59
N PRO A 210 -2.98 16.53 -1.63
CA PRO A 210 -1.54 16.25 -1.75
C PRO A 210 -0.75 16.61 -0.49
N SER A 211 -1.03 17.77 0.14
CA SER A 211 -0.38 18.20 1.38
C SER A 211 -0.64 17.26 2.56
N VAL A 212 -1.87 16.77 2.70
CA VAL A 212 -2.21 15.75 3.72
C VAL A 212 -1.45 14.46 3.47
N THR A 213 -1.41 14.00 2.22
CA THR A 213 -0.68 12.78 1.85
C THR A 213 0.79 12.91 2.16
N GLU A 214 1.42 14.03 1.82
CA GLU A 214 2.83 14.30 2.13
C GLU A 214 3.09 14.36 3.63
N ALA A 215 2.24 15.04 4.40
CA ALA A 215 2.36 15.08 5.85
C ALA A 215 2.26 13.69 6.48
N VAL A 216 1.33 12.84 6.03
CA VAL A 216 1.22 11.46 6.51
C VAL A 216 2.47 10.66 6.18
N VAL A 217 2.92 10.70 4.93
CA VAL A 217 4.14 9.97 4.49
C VAL A 217 5.36 10.41 5.30
N ALA A 218 5.54 11.73 5.49
CA ALA A 218 6.65 12.27 6.27
C ALA A 218 6.59 11.77 7.73
N LYS A 219 5.42 11.88 8.39
CA LYS A 219 5.25 11.46 9.79
C LYS A 219 5.42 9.95 9.99
N VAL A 220 5.00 9.13 9.04
CA VAL A 220 5.23 7.68 9.04
C VAL A 220 6.72 7.38 8.87
N ASN A 221 7.39 8.00 7.93
CA ASN A 221 8.83 7.82 7.70
C ASN A 221 9.68 8.30 8.88
N GLN A 222 9.24 9.33 9.60
CA GLN A 222 9.82 9.83 10.85
C GLN A 222 9.43 9.00 12.07
N ARG A 223 8.58 7.97 11.93
CA ARG A 223 8.04 7.11 13.00
C ARG A 223 7.20 7.85 14.05
N ARG A 224 6.59 8.94 13.71
CA ARG A 224 5.59 9.62 14.55
C ARG A 224 4.24 8.91 14.49
N ILE A 225 3.93 8.26 13.39
CA ILE A 225 2.79 7.35 13.25
C ILE A 225 3.38 5.95 13.11
N THR A 226 3.12 5.08 14.08
CA THR A 226 3.76 3.76 14.16
C THR A 226 2.82 2.61 13.83
N ASN A 227 1.50 2.88 13.77
CA ASN A 227 0.49 1.87 13.50
C ASN A 227 -0.43 2.32 12.36
N SER A 228 -0.49 1.53 11.28
CA SER A 228 -1.32 1.84 10.11
C SER A 228 -2.81 2.00 10.44
N LYS A 229 -3.32 1.33 11.50
CA LYS A 229 -4.71 1.47 11.94
C LYS A 229 -5.04 2.87 12.47
N GLU A 230 -4.05 3.64 12.93
CA GLU A 230 -4.24 5.02 13.37
C GLU A 230 -4.71 5.91 12.22
N LEU A 231 -4.31 5.61 10.97
CA LEU A 231 -4.76 6.35 9.78
C LEU A 231 -6.29 6.37 9.63
N ARG A 232 -7.00 5.42 10.22
CA ARG A 232 -8.48 5.42 10.24
C ARG A 232 -9.07 6.62 10.99
N LYS A 233 -8.35 7.10 12.02
CA LYS A 233 -8.73 8.29 12.79
C LYS A 233 -8.53 9.57 11.98
N LEU A 234 -7.69 9.56 10.94
CA LEU A 234 -7.37 10.73 10.12
C LEU A 234 -8.62 11.35 9.50
N ARG A 235 -9.63 10.53 9.14
CA ARG A 235 -10.90 11.04 8.63
C ARG A 235 -11.60 11.98 9.63
N THR A 236 -11.54 11.67 10.92
CA THR A 236 -12.14 12.48 11.98
C THR A 236 -11.31 13.74 12.19
N VAL A 237 -9.99 13.62 12.25
CA VAL A 237 -9.05 14.73 12.39
C VAL A 237 -9.24 15.76 11.26
N LEU A 238 -9.28 15.30 10.00
CA LEU A 238 -9.36 16.17 8.83
C LEU A 238 -10.74 16.85 8.63
N ARG A 239 -11.77 16.45 9.36
CA ARG A 239 -13.08 17.11 9.36
C ARG A 239 -13.15 18.31 10.29
N ASP A 240 -12.30 18.34 11.28
CA ASP A 240 -12.16 19.43 12.23
C ASP A 240 -11.02 20.35 11.79
N SER A 241 -11.31 21.63 11.60
CA SER A 241 -10.34 22.59 11.03
C SER A 241 -9.14 22.82 11.95
N VAL A 242 -9.36 22.82 13.28
CA VAL A 242 -8.32 23.06 14.28
C VAL A 242 -7.42 21.84 14.42
N ALA A 243 -8.03 20.66 14.52
CA ALA A 243 -7.29 19.40 14.57
C ALA A 243 -6.51 19.14 13.27
N ALA A 244 -7.11 19.45 12.10
CA ALA A 244 -6.44 19.32 10.80
C ALA A 244 -5.22 20.26 10.70
N ALA A 245 -5.37 21.52 11.09
CA ALA A 245 -4.25 22.47 11.10
C ALA A 245 -3.13 22.02 12.04
N HIS A 246 -3.49 21.50 13.23
CA HIS A 246 -2.50 20.94 14.15
C HIS A 246 -1.83 19.68 13.59
N PHE A 247 -2.59 18.77 13.00
CA PHE A 247 -2.01 17.58 12.36
C PHE A 247 -1.03 17.94 11.25
N LEU A 248 -1.31 18.98 10.46
CA LEU A 248 -0.45 19.42 9.37
C LEU A 248 0.79 20.19 9.84
N SER A 249 0.81 20.68 11.09
CA SER A 249 2.02 21.30 11.66
C SER A 249 3.15 20.27 11.87
N ASP A 250 4.37 20.76 11.96
CA ASP A 250 5.55 19.89 12.12
C ASP A 250 5.49 19.05 13.38
N ASP A 251 4.97 19.59 14.49
CA ASP A 251 4.90 18.90 15.78
C ASP A 251 3.61 18.09 16.00
N GLY A 252 2.59 18.27 15.15
CA GLY A 252 1.32 17.57 15.28
C GLY A 252 1.40 16.10 14.88
N ASP A 253 0.65 15.26 15.57
CA ASP A 253 0.38 13.87 15.21
C ASP A 253 -1.12 13.56 15.29
N ILE A 254 -1.52 12.32 14.97
CA ILE A 254 -2.94 11.95 14.97
C ILE A 254 -3.51 11.95 16.39
N GLU A 255 -2.74 11.55 17.38
CA GLU A 255 -3.20 11.42 18.77
C GLU A 255 -3.40 12.80 19.38
N SER A 256 -2.42 13.68 19.28
CA SER A 256 -2.52 15.07 19.73
C SER A 256 -3.62 15.87 19.01
N ALA A 257 -3.84 15.60 17.72
CA ALA A 257 -4.94 16.18 16.95
C ALA A 257 -6.31 15.67 17.44
N MET A 258 -6.44 14.38 17.78
CA MET A 258 -7.66 13.82 18.35
C MET A 258 -7.98 14.41 19.73
N LEU A 259 -6.97 14.67 20.57
CA LEU A 259 -7.17 15.32 21.87
C LEU A 259 -7.75 16.73 21.70
N ARG A 260 -7.41 17.46 20.62
CA ARG A 260 -7.98 18.77 20.34
C ARG A 260 -9.46 18.71 19.95
N ILE A 261 -9.90 17.63 19.33
CA ILE A 261 -11.33 17.39 19.03
C ILE A 261 -12.09 17.03 20.32
N ALA A 262 -11.47 16.24 21.19
CA ALA A 262 -12.08 15.81 22.47
C ALA A 262 -12.09 16.94 23.52
N ALA A 263 -11.15 17.88 23.44
CA ALA A 263 -11.19 19.09 24.24
C ALA A 263 -12.43 19.91 23.81
N PRO A 264 -13.31 20.30 24.74
CA PRO A 264 -14.41 21.19 24.37
C PRO A 264 -13.83 22.39 23.66
N HIS A 265 -14.33 22.62 22.44
CA HIS A 265 -13.86 23.72 21.59
C HIS A 265 -13.95 25.05 22.33
N GLN A 266 -12.85 25.42 22.99
CA GLN A 266 -12.71 26.80 23.50
C GLN A 266 -12.58 27.84 22.37
N SER A 267 -12.44 27.40 21.10
CA SER A 267 -12.14 28.27 19.97
C SER A 267 -13.36 28.71 19.14
N ASP A 268 -14.51 28.06 19.23
CA ASP A 268 -15.70 28.43 18.46
C ASP A 268 -16.61 29.46 19.20
N GLN A 269 -16.26 29.74 20.45
CA GLN A 269 -16.87 30.85 21.16
C GLN A 269 -16.06 32.16 20.98
N LYS A 270 -15.64 32.48 19.75
CA LYS A 270 -15.20 33.85 19.41
C LYS A 270 -16.41 34.71 19.40
N GLY A 271 -16.74 35.27 20.56
CA GLY A 271 -17.85 36.15 20.71
C GLY A 271 -18.11 36.47 22.18
N LEU A 272 -19.02 37.38 22.43
CA LEU A 272 -19.43 37.88 23.74
C LEU A 272 -19.72 36.75 24.76
N LEU A 273 -20.25 35.59 24.29
CA LEU A 273 -20.55 34.46 25.17
C LEU A 273 -19.27 33.81 25.76
N ALA A 274 -18.19 33.67 24.95
CA ALA A 274 -16.90 33.12 25.42
C ALA A 274 -16.26 34.09 26.45
N GLU A 275 -16.32 35.40 26.17
CA GLU A 275 -15.79 36.41 27.08
C GLU A 275 -16.56 36.44 28.39
N LEU A 276 -17.90 36.30 28.34
CA LEU A 276 -18.73 36.19 29.51
C LEU A 276 -18.43 34.91 30.33
N SER A 277 -18.25 33.77 29.68
CA SER A 277 -17.90 32.53 30.37
C SER A 277 -16.54 32.63 31.07
N ALA A 278 -15.53 33.20 30.38
CA ALA A 278 -14.21 33.43 30.96
C ALA A 278 -14.25 34.40 32.14
N LEU A 279 -15.11 35.44 32.03
CA LEU A 279 -15.32 36.39 33.13
C LEU A 279 -15.97 35.71 34.35
N CYS A 280 -16.99 34.86 34.14
CA CYS A 280 -17.64 34.13 35.22
C CYS A 280 -16.65 33.20 35.92
N GLU A 281 -15.88 32.40 35.15
CA GLU A 281 -14.85 31.52 35.72
C GLU A 281 -13.78 32.31 36.49
N SER A 282 -13.38 33.47 36.01
CA SER A 282 -12.40 34.34 36.69
C SER A 282 -12.95 34.88 38.01
N LEU A 283 -14.22 35.23 38.04
CA LEU A 283 -14.89 35.71 39.23
C LEU A 283 -15.08 34.58 40.30
N GLU A 284 -15.40 33.36 39.83
CA GLU A 284 -15.54 32.19 40.72
C GLU A 284 -14.21 31.80 41.39
N ARG A 285 -13.09 32.03 40.72
CA ARG A 285 -11.73 31.72 41.21
C ARG A 285 -11.11 32.85 42.00
N CYS A 286 -11.75 34.02 42.06
CA CYS A 286 -11.21 35.19 42.73
C CYS A 286 -11.06 34.95 44.25
N SER A 287 -9.82 35.05 44.77
CA SER A 287 -9.55 34.89 46.18
C SER A 287 -10.00 36.09 47.00
N TRP A 288 -10.24 35.86 48.32
CA TRP A 288 -10.61 36.94 49.24
C TRP A 288 -9.57 38.06 49.27
N THR A 289 -8.31 37.75 49.18
CA THR A 289 -7.20 38.71 49.15
C THR A 289 -7.25 39.60 47.90
N GLU A 290 -7.56 39.04 46.75
CA GLU A 290 -7.74 39.83 45.50
C GLU A 290 -8.94 40.76 45.56
N LEU A 291 -10.04 40.34 46.22
CA LEU A 291 -11.20 41.14 46.45
C LEU A 291 -10.92 42.35 47.37
N GLU A 292 -10.11 42.14 48.44
CA GLU A 292 -9.66 43.23 49.30
C GLU A 292 -8.78 44.24 48.56
N ASP A 293 -7.86 43.79 47.74
CA ASP A 293 -7.02 44.66 46.90
C ASP A 293 -7.85 45.50 45.93
N LEU A 294 -8.91 44.92 45.38
CA LEU A 294 -9.82 45.61 44.47
C LEU A 294 -10.72 46.64 45.20
N ARG A 295 -11.00 46.43 46.52
CA ARG A 295 -11.91 47.27 47.31
C ARG A 295 -11.45 48.71 47.44
N GLY A 296 -10.12 48.95 47.52
CA GLY A 296 -9.52 50.27 47.54
C GLY A 296 -9.32 50.94 46.19
N ASN A 297 -9.47 50.20 45.09
CA ASN A 297 -9.13 50.65 43.73
C ASN A 297 -10.34 51.35 43.03
N ALA A 298 -10.25 52.67 42.86
CA ALA A 298 -11.30 53.45 42.22
C ALA A 298 -11.55 53.05 40.75
N VAL A 299 -10.49 52.62 40.03
CA VAL A 299 -10.60 52.18 38.63
C VAL A 299 -11.32 50.82 38.56
N ALA A 300 -11.04 49.89 39.47
CA ALA A 300 -11.72 48.63 39.56
C ALA A 300 -13.21 48.80 39.84
N ARG A 301 -13.58 49.65 40.81
CA ARG A 301 -14.99 49.97 41.10
C ARG A 301 -15.73 50.51 39.91
N GLU A 302 -15.12 51.44 39.16
CA GLU A 302 -15.73 52.01 37.96
C GLU A 302 -15.89 50.95 36.84
N LYS A 303 -14.89 50.04 36.65
CA LYS A 303 -14.99 48.94 35.69
C LYS A 303 -16.07 47.92 36.05
N ILE A 304 -16.20 47.58 37.34
CA ILE A 304 -17.27 46.71 37.83
C ILE A 304 -18.64 47.35 37.59
N ARG A 305 -18.80 48.64 37.87
CA ARG A 305 -20.05 49.37 37.62
C ARG A 305 -20.42 49.34 36.13
N GLN A 306 -19.45 49.62 35.23
CA GLN A 306 -19.65 49.58 33.79
C GLN A 306 -20.03 48.17 33.29
N ALA A 307 -19.36 47.15 33.80
CA ALA A 307 -19.67 45.77 33.46
C ALA A 307 -21.07 45.36 33.92
N THR A 308 -21.47 45.75 35.12
CA THR A 308 -22.82 45.48 35.66
C THR A 308 -23.90 46.15 34.82
N ASP A 309 -23.72 47.41 34.43
CA ASP A 309 -24.65 48.16 33.59
C ASP A 309 -24.80 47.55 32.19
N LEU A 310 -23.67 47.08 31.59
CA LEU A 310 -23.65 46.40 30.31
C LEU A 310 -24.33 45.03 30.36
N LEU A 311 -24.07 44.25 31.39
CA LEU A 311 -24.71 42.96 31.61
C LEU A 311 -26.21 43.07 31.85
N ALA A 312 -26.63 44.09 32.60
CA ALA A 312 -28.07 44.41 32.80
C ALA A 312 -28.77 44.75 31.49
N ARG A 313 -28.17 45.60 30.62
CA ARG A 313 -28.67 45.89 29.29
C ARG A 313 -28.77 44.64 28.41
N LEU A 314 -27.76 43.82 28.46
CA LEU A 314 -27.71 42.54 27.71
C LEU A 314 -28.80 41.57 28.15
N GLY A 315 -29.01 41.43 29.47
CA GLY A 315 -30.08 40.62 30.03
C GLY A 315 -31.47 41.11 29.62
N HIS A 316 -31.67 42.42 29.59
CA HIS A 316 -32.92 43.01 29.13
C HIS A 316 -33.16 42.79 27.63
N THR A 317 -32.10 42.92 26.80
CA THR A 317 -32.17 42.67 25.35
C THR A 317 -32.48 41.22 25.01
N LEU A 318 -31.97 40.28 25.80
CA LEU A 318 -32.23 38.83 25.63
C LEU A 318 -33.58 38.38 26.22
N GLY A 319 -34.40 39.31 26.73
CA GLY A 319 -35.73 39.01 27.29
C GLY A 319 -35.69 38.18 28.57
N ARG A 320 -34.54 38.11 29.26
CA ARG A 320 -34.39 37.47 30.57
C ARG A 320 -34.10 38.52 31.64
N GLU A 321 -34.92 38.58 32.64
CA GLU A 321 -34.64 39.31 33.91
C GLU A 321 -33.57 38.54 34.70
N VAL A 322 -32.35 38.44 34.19
CA VAL A 322 -31.27 37.64 34.77
C VAL A 322 -30.79 38.19 36.13
N LEU A 323 -31.06 39.44 36.42
CA LEU A 323 -30.52 40.13 37.60
C LEU A 323 -31.55 40.53 38.68
N ALA A 324 -32.84 40.35 38.40
CA ALA A 324 -33.88 40.79 39.36
C ALA A 324 -34.17 39.73 40.45
N GLU A 325 -33.88 38.48 40.25
CA GLU A 325 -34.23 37.40 41.22
C GLU A 325 -33.26 37.24 42.40
N LYS A 326 -32.06 37.82 42.35
CA LYS A 326 -31.12 37.72 43.49
C LYS A 326 -31.21 38.82 44.52
N SER A 327 -31.93 39.92 44.22
CA SER A 327 -32.11 41.04 45.17
C SER A 327 -33.30 40.90 46.08
N SER A 328 -34.09 39.83 45.97
CA SER A 328 -35.27 39.61 46.81
C SER A 328 -35.14 38.46 47.81
N ARG A 329 -33.88 37.98 48.05
CA ARG A 329 -33.58 36.91 49.00
C ARG A 329 -32.54 37.28 50.06
N GLU A 330 -32.35 38.56 50.31
CA GLU A 330 -31.66 39.06 51.53
C GLU A 330 -32.61 39.85 52.40
#